data_79ad2c0542f8c5a737f6bf6a1bbed73e
#
_entry.id   79ad2c0542f8c5a737f6bf6a1bbed73e
#
_cell.length_a   1.000
_cell.length_b   1.000
_cell.length_c   1.000
_cell.angle_alpha   90.00
_cell.angle_beta   90.00
_cell.angle_gamma   90.00
#
_symmetry.space_group_name_H-M   'P 1'
#
loop_
_entity.id
_entity.type
_entity.pdbx_description
1 polymer ?
#
loop_
_entity_poly.entity_id
_entity_poly.type
_entity_poly.pdbx_seq_one_letter_code
_entity_poly.pdbx_strand_id
1 'polypeptide(L)'
;TQERPGAIGEGKYFKSVNEAILAYENQALTLHSRIHVRMHKVNADGETITGTVESTLGRFIFNEILPQDLGFVDRSDPENFLKLEVDFHVGKKQLKQILEKVINTHGASKTAEVLDDVKAIGYKYSTRAAMTVSISDMTVPAKKGEMLAAAQATVDRIASNFRRGLITEEERYRAVVETWNETDKELTDVLLSGLDKYNNIFMMADSGARGSSQQIKQLAGMRGLMADTTGRTIELPIKSNFREGLDVLEYFMSAHGARKGMSDTALRTADSGYLTRRMVDVSQELSIREVDCCEGQAEIPGMVVKAFMDGKETIEGLKDRITGRYSCEDIYDKDGNMIVKHNHMITPSRAAK
;
A
#
# COMPACT_ATOMS: atom_id res chain seq x y z
N THR A 1 -9.52 1.99 12.88
CA THR A 1 -10.82 2.46 12.33
C THR A 1 -10.77 3.92 11.93
N GLN A 2 -11.54 4.28 10.89
CA GLN A 2 -11.75 5.67 10.49
C GLN A 2 -12.76 6.32 11.42
N GLU A 3 -12.59 7.60 11.69
CA GLU A 3 -13.57 8.39 12.47
C GLU A 3 -14.79 8.71 11.59
N ARG A 4 -15.97 8.54 12.14
CA ARG A 4 -17.22 8.91 11.48
C ARG A 4 -17.92 10.00 12.30
N PRO A 5 -17.84 11.27 11.87
CA PRO A 5 -18.55 12.35 12.55
C PRO A 5 -20.07 12.08 12.58
N GLY A 6 -20.69 12.36 13.71
CA GLY A 6 -22.11 12.09 13.91
C GLY A 6 -22.47 10.62 14.17
N ALA A 7 -21.49 9.76 14.45
CA ALA A 7 -21.74 8.36 14.80
C ALA A 7 -22.42 8.24 16.17
N ILE A 8 -23.25 7.20 16.33
CA ILE A 8 -23.98 6.93 17.57
C ILE A 8 -23.00 6.83 18.74
N GLY A 9 -23.22 7.62 19.80
CA GLY A 9 -22.41 7.59 21.01
C GLY A 9 -21.14 8.45 20.96
N GLU A 10 -20.99 9.33 19.96
CA GLU A 10 -19.87 10.28 19.90
C GLU A 10 -19.81 11.20 21.13
N GLY A 11 -18.60 11.48 21.62
CA GLY A 11 -18.36 12.34 22.77
C GLY A 11 -18.68 11.73 24.15
N LYS A 12 -19.09 10.47 24.23
CA LYS A 12 -19.35 9.81 25.52
C LYS A 12 -18.07 9.49 26.29
N TYR A 13 -18.17 9.51 27.61
CA TYR A 13 -17.09 9.21 28.54
C TYR A 13 -17.29 7.81 29.15
N PHE A 14 -16.20 7.04 29.20
CA PHE A 14 -16.16 5.69 29.74
C PHE A 14 -15.04 5.56 30.78
N LYS A 15 -15.28 4.76 31.81
CA LYS A 15 -14.30 4.48 32.89
C LYS A 15 -13.20 3.52 32.42
N SER A 16 -13.50 2.67 31.43
CA SER A 16 -12.56 1.68 30.89
C SER A 16 -12.93 1.32 29.45
N VAL A 17 -11.98 0.71 28.75
CA VAL A 17 -12.22 0.16 27.39
C VAL A 17 -13.30 -0.94 27.43
N ASN A 18 -13.34 -1.75 28.48
CA ASN A 18 -14.35 -2.81 28.64
C ASN A 18 -15.77 -2.24 28.76
N GLU A 19 -15.96 -1.12 29.47
CA GLU A 19 -17.26 -0.44 29.54
C GLU A 19 -17.69 0.07 28.16
N ALA A 20 -16.75 0.64 27.39
CA ALA A 20 -17.01 1.07 26.02
C ALA A 20 -17.35 -0.11 25.09
N ILE A 21 -16.72 -1.27 25.26
CA ILE A 21 -17.05 -2.50 24.52
C ILE A 21 -18.47 -2.98 24.86
N LEU A 22 -18.88 -2.94 26.14
CA LEU A 22 -20.25 -3.26 26.55
C LEU A 22 -21.27 -2.31 25.92
N ALA A 23 -20.96 -1.00 25.87
CA ALA A 23 -21.80 -0.02 25.20
C ALA A 23 -21.92 -0.29 23.68
N TYR A 24 -20.83 -0.77 23.04
CA TYR A 24 -20.85 -1.20 21.65
C TYR A 24 -21.71 -2.44 21.45
N GLU A 25 -21.61 -3.44 22.29
CA GLU A 25 -22.42 -4.66 22.21
C GLU A 25 -23.92 -4.38 22.42
N ASN A 26 -24.24 -3.38 23.25
CA ASN A 26 -25.60 -2.87 23.42
C ASN A 26 -26.05 -1.89 22.30
N GLN A 27 -25.27 -1.74 21.22
CA GLN A 27 -25.56 -0.84 20.09
C GLN A 27 -25.68 0.65 20.48
N ALA A 28 -25.24 1.05 21.66
CA ALA A 28 -25.19 2.42 22.11
C ALA A 28 -23.94 3.20 21.64
N LEU A 29 -23.04 2.50 20.97
CA LEU A 29 -21.77 3.00 20.47
C LEU A 29 -21.41 2.27 19.17
N THR A 30 -20.67 2.92 18.27
CA THR A 30 -20.06 2.29 17.08
C THR A 30 -18.54 2.22 17.21
N LEU A 31 -17.88 1.39 16.42
CA LEU A 31 -16.40 1.31 16.38
C LEU A 31 -15.76 2.60 15.85
N HIS A 32 -16.51 3.41 15.10
CA HIS A 32 -16.07 4.64 14.45
C HIS A 32 -16.36 5.89 15.28
N SER A 33 -17.07 5.75 16.40
CA SER A 33 -17.44 6.87 17.28
C SER A 33 -16.24 7.33 18.06
N ARG A 34 -16.00 8.65 18.07
CA ARG A 34 -14.97 9.29 18.87
C ARG A 34 -15.45 9.38 20.32
N ILE A 35 -14.71 8.81 21.24
CA ILE A 35 -15.08 8.67 22.65
C ILE A 35 -13.93 9.04 23.56
N HIS A 36 -14.25 9.30 24.82
CA HIS A 36 -13.29 9.57 25.88
C HIS A 36 -13.23 8.38 26.84
N VAL A 37 -12.04 7.79 26.96
CA VAL A 37 -11.82 6.66 27.85
C VAL A 37 -10.77 7.01 28.90
N ARG A 38 -11.07 6.69 30.15
CA ARG A 38 -10.11 6.84 31.25
C ARG A 38 -9.08 5.72 31.17
N MET A 39 -7.82 6.10 31.01
CA MET A 39 -6.69 5.20 30.92
C MET A 39 -5.81 5.34 32.16
N HIS A 40 -5.19 4.21 32.55
CA HIS A 40 -4.22 4.15 33.65
C HIS A 40 -2.94 3.51 33.11
N LYS A 41 -1.81 4.16 33.27
CA LYS A 41 -0.49 3.60 32.96
C LYS A 41 0.46 3.85 34.12
N VAL A 42 1.34 2.88 34.38
CA VAL A 42 2.37 3.00 35.42
C VAL A 42 3.63 3.58 34.76
N ASN A 43 4.18 4.63 35.36
CA ASN A 43 5.44 5.24 34.92
C ASN A 43 6.64 4.37 35.37
N ALA A 44 7.83 4.67 34.87
CA ALA A 44 9.09 4.00 35.26
C ALA A 44 9.38 4.11 36.78
N ASP A 45 8.87 5.16 37.42
CA ASP A 45 8.99 5.41 38.86
C ASP A 45 7.96 4.66 39.71
N GLY A 46 7.09 3.84 39.09
CA GLY A 46 6.03 3.09 39.78
C GLY A 46 4.76 3.90 40.11
N GLU A 47 4.68 5.16 39.68
CA GLU A 47 3.50 5.98 39.88
C GLU A 47 2.44 5.70 38.80
N THR A 48 1.17 5.56 39.20
CA THR A 48 0.05 5.36 38.30
C THR A 48 -0.47 6.71 37.79
N ILE A 49 -0.18 7.03 36.55
CA ILE A 49 -0.72 8.20 35.88
C ILE A 49 -2.11 7.87 35.32
N THR A 50 -3.10 8.65 35.67
CA THR A 50 -4.49 8.51 35.21
C THR A 50 -4.91 9.73 34.43
N GLY A 51 -5.52 9.52 33.28
CA GLY A 51 -6.06 10.61 32.45
C GLY A 51 -7.08 10.09 31.45
N THR A 52 -7.71 11.02 30.76
CA THR A 52 -8.71 10.70 29.75
C THR A 52 -8.05 10.81 28.37
N VAL A 53 -8.19 9.77 27.58
CA VAL A 53 -7.69 9.72 26.19
C VAL A 53 -8.88 9.74 25.25
N GLU A 54 -8.82 10.60 24.26
CA GLU A 54 -9.82 10.72 23.21
C GLU A 54 -9.36 9.97 21.96
N SER A 55 -10.15 8.99 21.51
CA SER A 55 -9.93 8.24 20.27
C SER A 55 -11.18 7.44 19.90
N THR A 56 -11.13 6.63 18.83
CA THR A 56 -12.24 5.74 18.48
C THR A 56 -12.16 4.43 19.23
N LEU A 57 -13.33 3.80 19.51
CA LEU A 57 -13.36 2.49 20.17
C LEU A 57 -12.52 1.45 19.42
N GLY A 58 -12.58 1.43 18.08
CA GLY A 58 -11.80 0.49 17.31
C GLY A 58 -10.28 0.68 17.44
N ARG A 59 -9.79 1.93 17.61
CA ARG A 59 -8.38 2.19 17.89
C ARG A 59 -7.97 1.74 19.29
N PHE A 60 -8.82 1.91 20.29
CA PHE A 60 -8.57 1.35 21.64
C PHE A 60 -8.40 -0.17 21.57
N ILE A 61 -9.32 -0.88 20.92
CA ILE A 61 -9.26 -2.34 20.77
C ILE A 61 -8.00 -2.77 19.99
N PHE A 62 -7.62 -2.04 18.96
CA PHE A 62 -6.42 -2.35 18.18
C PHE A 62 -5.13 -2.12 18.97
N ASN A 63 -5.07 -1.07 19.78
CA ASN A 63 -3.90 -0.80 20.63
C ASN A 63 -3.75 -1.78 21.81
N GLU A 64 -4.81 -2.47 22.22
CA GLU A 64 -4.75 -3.46 23.28
C GLU A 64 -3.84 -4.66 22.94
N ILE A 65 -3.79 -5.03 21.67
CA ILE A 65 -2.95 -6.13 21.17
C ILE A 65 -1.51 -5.72 20.81
N LEU A 66 -1.24 -4.41 20.74
CA LEU A 66 0.05 -3.89 20.36
C LEU A 66 0.89 -3.51 21.59
N PRO A 67 2.20 -3.82 21.60
CA PRO A 67 3.12 -3.23 22.55
C PRO A 67 3.04 -1.69 22.48
N GLN A 68 3.07 -1.04 23.66
CA GLN A 68 2.87 0.41 23.76
C GLN A 68 4.20 1.19 23.85
N ASP A 69 5.30 0.62 23.34
CA ASP A 69 6.67 1.12 23.37
C ASP A 69 7.35 1.09 21.97
N LEU A 70 6.55 1.16 20.92
CA LEU A 70 7.04 1.08 19.52
C LEU A 70 7.67 2.38 19.02
N GLY A 71 7.55 3.49 19.76
CA GLY A 71 8.14 4.78 19.41
C GLY A 71 7.45 5.50 18.25
N PHE A 72 6.13 5.33 18.09
CA PHE A 72 5.31 6.21 17.26
C PHE A 72 4.90 7.47 18.00
N VAL A 73 4.84 7.38 19.33
CA VAL A 73 4.54 8.50 20.23
C VAL A 73 5.76 8.77 21.09
N ASP A 74 6.23 10.01 21.12
CA ASP A 74 7.29 10.43 22.02
C ASP A 74 6.76 10.50 23.45
N ARG A 75 7.16 9.53 24.27
CA ARG A 75 6.74 9.41 25.68
C ARG A 75 7.63 10.16 26.66
N SER A 76 8.64 10.88 26.16
CA SER A 76 9.46 11.77 26.98
C SER A 76 8.63 12.97 27.47
N ASP A 77 7.60 13.33 26.72
CA ASP A 77 6.63 14.37 27.07
C ASP A 77 5.53 13.80 27.98
N PRO A 78 5.31 14.39 29.18
CA PRO A 78 4.26 13.93 30.11
C PRO A 78 2.85 13.95 29.51
N GLU A 79 2.55 14.90 28.62
CA GLU A 79 1.25 15.01 27.94
C GLU A 79 0.97 13.86 26.97
N ASN A 80 2.02 13.23 26.46
CA ASN A 80 1.92 12.14 25.50
C ASN A 80 1.90 10.76 26.17
N PHE A 81 2.17 10.67 27.46
CA PHE A 81 2.35 9.40 28.17
C PHE A 81 1.15 8.45 28.05
N LEU A 82 -0.06 8.98 28.10
CA LEU A 82 -1.31 8.21 28.01
C LEU A 82 -1.80 7.98 26.59
N LYS A 83 -1.28 8.72 25.59
CA LYS A 83 -1.74 8.60 24.21
C LYS A 83 -1.54 7.17 23.68
N LEU A 84 -2.44 6.76 22.78
CA LEU A 84 -2.34 5.48 22.09
C LEU A 84 -1.13 5.49 21.17
N GLU A 85 -0.44 4.36 21.08
CA GLU A 85 0.72 4.20 20.20
C GLU A 85 0.33 4.36 18.72
N VAL A 86 -0.83 3.84 18.35
CA VAL A 86 -1.38 3.91 17.00
C VAL A 86 -2.72 4.64 17.04
N ASP A 87 -2.72 5.93 16.72
CA ASP A 87 -3.93 6.77 16.63
C ASP A 87 -4.12 7.36 15.21
N PHE A 88 -3.70 6.61 14.20
CA PHE A 88 -3.83 6.98 12.80
C PHE A 88 -4.49 5.84 12.01
N HIS A 89 -4.89 6.14 10.77
CA HIS A 89 -5.47 5.15 9.87
C HIS A 89 -4.40 4.14 9.41
N VAL A 90 -4.64 2.85 9.69
CA VAL A 90 -3.70 1.77 9.40
C VAL A 90 -4.15 1.00 8.16
N GLY A 91 -3.45 1.22 7.05
CA GLY A 91 -3.52 0.38 5.86
C GLY A 91 -2.37 -0.64 5.82
N LYS A 92 -2.23 -1.34 4.70
CA LYS A 92 -1.19 -2.36 4.50
C LYS A 92 0.24 -1.83 4.74
N LYS A 93 0.53 -0.61 4.29
CA LYS A 93 1.86 0.02 4.44
C LYS A 93 2.18 0.34 5.90
N GLN A 94 1.23 0.93 6.60
CA GLN A 94 1.37 1.27 8.01
C GLN A 94 1.46 0.03 8.89
N LEU A 95 0.67 -1.01 8.59
CA LEU A 95 0.75 -2.28 9.32
C LEU A 95 2.14 -2.92 9.18
N LYS A 96 2.73 -2.89 7.97
CA LYS A 96 4.11 -3.35 7.76
C LYS A 96 5.10 -2.58 8.63
N GLN A 97 4.98 -1.25 8.72
CA GLN A 97 5.85 -0.42 9.56
C GLN A 97 5.67 -0.72 11.05
N ILE A 98 4.44 -0.97 11.50
CA ILE A 98 4.17 -1.36 12.90
C ILE A 98 4.87 -2.68 13.21
N LEU A 99 4.69 -3.70 12.37
CA LEU A 99 5.31 -5.01 12.56
C LEU A 99 6.84 -4.97 12.49
N GLU A 100 7.40 -4.14 11.61
CA GLU A 100 8.84 -3.90 11.54
C GLU A 100 9.38 -3.29 12.85
N LYS A 101 8.66 -2.33 13.43
CA LYS A 101 9.03 -1.79 14.75
C LYS A 101 8.89 -2.84 15.87
N VAL A 102 7.83 -3.64 15.85
CA VAL A 102 7.63 -4.72 16.85
C VAL A 102 8.81 -5.71 16.81
N ILE A 103 9.22 -6.17 15.62
CA ILE A 103 10.32 -7.14 15.51
C ILE A 103 11.66 -6.53 15.94
N ASN A 104 11.90 -5.27 15.64
CA ASN A 104 13.13 -4.58 15.99
C ASN A 104 13.23 -4.28 17.49
N THR A 105 12.09 -4.09 18.19
CA THR A 105 12.05 -3.76 19.63
C THR A 105 11.95 -5.00 20.50
N HIS A 106 11.08 -5.95 20.16
CA HIS A 106 10.73 -7.10 21.00
C HIS A 106 11.23 -8.45 20.48
N GLY A 107 11.78 -8.50 19.26
CA GLY A 107 12.28 -9.72 18.64
C GLY A 107 11.18 -10.63 18.08
N ALA A 108 11.58 -11.79 17.56
CA ALA A 108 10.73 -12.66 16.74
C ALA A 108 9.57 -13.30 17.53
N SER A 109 9.80 -13.74 18.78
CA SER A 109 8.78 -14.44 19.58
C SER A 109 7.57 -13.55 19.88
N LYS A 110 7.82 -12.32 20.36
CA LYS A 110 6.73 -11.38 20.63
C LYS A 110 6.02 -10.92 19.36
N THR A 111 6.77 -10.79 18.27
CA THR A 111 6.18 -10.46 16.95
C THR A 111 5.22 -11.55 16.48
N ALA A 112 5.53 -12.83 16.71
CA ALA A 112 4.63 -13.93 16.35
C ALA A 112 3.29 -13.86 17.11
N GLU A 113 3.33 -13.57 18.43
CA GLU A 113 2.11 -13.36 19.23
C GLU A 113 1.28 -12.20 18.68
N VAL A 114 1.90 -11.03 18.43
CA VAL A 114 1.22 -9.86 17.88
C VAL A 114 0.61 -10.15 16.51
N LEU A 115 1.31 -10.90 15.65
CA LEU A 115 0.78 -11.31 14.34
C LEU A 115 -0.46 -12.19 14.46
N ASP A 116 -0.46 -13.14 15.41
CA ASP A 116 -1.62 -14.00 15.65
C ASP A 116 -2.80 -13.20 16.20
N ASP A 117 -2.56 -12.26 17.11
CA ASP A 117 -3.60 -11.37 17.64
C ASP A 117 -4.17 -10.43 16.55
N VAL A 118 -3.33 -9.84 15.71
CA VAL A 118 -3.76 -9.01 14.57
C VAL A 118 -4.61 -9.83 13.60
N LYS A 119 -4.20 -11.05 13.30
CA LYS A 119 -4.97 -11.99 12.48
C LYS A 119 -6.33 -12.30 13.10
N ALA A 120 -6.36 -12.66 14.39
CA ALA A 120 -7.58 -13.01 15.12
C ALA A 120 -8.57 -11.85 15.18
N ILE A 121 -8.12 -10.63 15.48
CA ILE A 121 -8.95 -9.42 15.45
C ILE A 121 -9.46 -9.15 14.04
N GLY A 122 -8.60 -9.26 13.03
CA GLY A 122 -8.98 -9.06 11.63
C GLY A 122 -10.15 -9.95 11.23
N TYR A 123 -10.08 -11.26 11.49
CA TYR A 123 -11.17 -12.19 11.20
C TYR A 123 -12.41 -11.90 12.04
N LYS A 124 -12.28 -11.65 13.33
CA LYS A 124 -13.40 -11.36 14.24
C LYS A 124 -14.22 -10.17 13.78
N TYR A 125 -13.55 -9.05 13.50
CA TYR A 125 -14.26 -7.82 13.11
C TYR A 125 -14.69 -7.80 11.66
N SER A 126 -13.99 -8.45 10.74
CA SER A 126 -14.47 -8.67 9.37
C SER A 126 -15.77 -9.46 9.34
N THR A 127 -15.88 -10.53 10.14
CA THR A 127 -17.09 -11.32 10.26
C THR A 127 -18.22 -10.52 10.90
N ARG A 128 -17.96 -9.77 11.97
CA ARG A 128 -18.97 -8.93 12.64
C ARG A 128 -19.47 -7.78 11.76
N ALA A 129 -18.60 -7.18 10.96
CA ALA A 129 -18.95 -6.13 10.02
C ALA A 129 -19.75 -6.64 8.82
N ALA A 130 -19.80 -7.97 8.60
CA ALA A 130 -20.49 -8.60 7.48
C ALA A 130 -20.14 -7.93 6.13
N MET A 131 -18.85 -7.69 5.91
CA MET A 131 -18.35 -7.02 4.70
C MET A 131 -18.76 -7.81 3.45
N THR A 132 -19.53 -7.17 2.58
CA THR A 132 -20.02 -7.76 1.33
C THR A 132 -19.96 -6.72 0.21
N VAL A 133 -20.08 -7.18 -1.02
CA VAL A 133 -20.08 -6.34 -2.23
C VAL A 133 -21.43 -6.48 -2.93
N SER A 134 -22.07 -5.36 -3.19
CA SER A 134 -23.29 -5.27 -3.98
C SER A 134 -23.05 -4.45 -5.26
N ILE A 135 -23.88 -4.66 -6.27
CA ILE A 135 -23.87 -3.84 -7.49
C ILE A 135 -24.21 -2.37 -7.16
N SER A 136 -25.02 -2.13 -6.13
CA SER A 136 -25.35 -0.79 -5.64
C SER A 136 -24.17 -0.03 -5.08
N ASP A 137 -23.13 -0.73 -4.57
CA ASP A 137 -21.93 -0.10 -4.02
C ASP A 137 -21.02 0.51 -5.10
N MET A 138 -21.25 0.11 -6.36
CA MET A 138 -20.50 0.60 -7.52
C MET A 138 -21.19 1.85 -8.07
N THR A 139 -20.97 3.02 -7.47
CA THR A 139 -21.57 4.27 -7.93
C THR A 139 -20.84 4.84 -9.14
N VAL A 140 -21.60 5.08 -10.24
CA VAL A 140 -21.05 5.71 -11.44
C VAL A 140 -21.07 7.22 -11.26
N PRO A 141 -19.93 7.94 -11.53
CA PRO A 141 -19.89 9.39 -11.43
C PRO A 141 -20.86 10.06 -12.40
N ALA A 142 -21.67 11.02 -11.93
CA ALA A 142 -22.61 11.75 -12.78
C ALA A 142 -21.91 12.52 -13.92
N LYS A 143 -20.68 13.01 -13.68
CA LYS A 143 -19.87 13.72 -14.68
C LYS A 143 -19.29 12.85 -15.78
N LYS A 144 -19.41 11.52 -15.71
CA LYS A 144 -18.84 10.60 -16.71
C LYS A 144 -19.29 10.94 -18.14
N GLY A 145 -20.58 11.19 -18.33
CA GLY A 145 -21.13 11.50 -19.66
C GLY A 145 -20.54 12.78 -20.28
N GLU A 146 -20.41 13.82 -19.49
CA GLU A 146 -19.83 15.10 -19.93
C GLU A 146 -18.35 14.96 -20.29
N MET A 147 -17.58 14.25 -19.46
CA MET A 147 -16.16 14.03 -19.71
C MET A 147 -15.92 13.22 -20.99
N LEU A 148 -16.69 12.15 -21.18
CA LEU A 148 -16.61 11.32 -22.39
C LEU A 148 -17.01 12.11 -23.66
N ALA A 149 -18.02 12.98 -23.58
CA ALA A 149 -18.43 13.83 -24.69
C ALA A 149 -17.36 14.86 -25.05
N ALA A 150 -16.72 15.48 -24.06
CA ALA A 150 -15.62 16.43 -24.27
C ALA A 150 -14.39 15.74 -24.90
N ALA A 151 -14.03 14.55 -24.42
CA ALA A 151 -12.96 13.76 -25.02
C ALA A 151 -13.26 13.38 -26.46
N GLN A 152 -14.50 12.95 -26.76
CA GLN A 152 -14.91 12.60 -28.11
C GLN A 152 -14.84 13.80 -29.05
N ALA A 153 -15.28 15.00 -28.64
CA ALA A 153 -15.17 16.23 -29.43
C ALA A 153 -13.70 16.58 -29.75
N THR A 154 -12.78 16.32 -28.80
CA THR A 154 -11.35 16.52 -29.02
C THR A 154 -10.80 15.52 -30.04
N VAL A 155 -11.16 14.24 -29.94
CA VAL A 155 -10.78 13.20 -30.90
C VAL A 155 -11.32 13.49 -32.30
N ASP A 156 -12.56 13.97 -32.42
CA ASP A 156 -13.18 14.35 -33.72
C ASP A 156 -12.42 15.54 -34.35
N ARG A 157 -11.95 16.47 -33.53
CA ARG A 157 -11.11 17.60 -34.02
C ARG A 157 -9.75 17.09 -34.51
N ILE A 158 -9.10 16.17 -33.81
CA ILE A 158 -7.85 15.53 -34.24
C ILE A 158 -8.05 14.78 -35.54
N ALA A 159 -9.13 14.04 -35.70
CA ALA A 159 -9.48 13.33 -36.90
C ALA A 159 -9.77 14.30 -38.08
N SER A 160 -10.38 15.47 -37.82
CA SER A 160 -10.59 16.51 -38.81
C SER A 160 -9.27 17.12 -39.27
N ASN A 161 -8.34 17.39 -38.39
CA ASN A 161 -7.00 17.90 -38.71
C ASN A 161 -6.21 16.91 -39.57
N PHE A 162 -6.30 15.62 -39.25
CA PHE A 162 -5.70 14.58 -40.08
C PHE A 162 -6.30 14.54 -41.48
N ARG A 163 -7.63 14.57 -41.62
CA ARG A 163 -8.30 14.60 -42.93
C ARG A 163 -7.93 15.85 -43.77
N ARG A 164 -7.57 16.93 -43.10
CA ARG A 164 -7.06 18.18 -43.76
C ARG A 164 -5.56 18.12 -44.09
N GLY A 165 -4.87 17.04 -43.74
CA GLY A 165 -3.44 16.86 -43.99
C GLY A 165 -2.51 17.68 -43.07
N LEU A 166 -3.01 18.19 -41.94
CA LEU A 166 -2.25 19.03 -41.02
C LEU A 166 -1.33 18.21 -40.07
N ILE A 167 -1.63 16.95 -39.88
CA ILE A 167 -0.88 16.02 -38.99
C ILE A 167 -0.68 14.69 -39.69
N THR A 168 0.36 14.00 -39.32
CA THR A 168 0.67 12.64 -39.79
C THR A 168 -0.20 11.59 -39.09
N GLU A 169 -0.25 10.39 -39.67
CA GLU A 169 -1.01 9.27 -39.02
C GLU A 169 -0.49 8.93 -37.66
N GLU A 170 0.83 8.96 -37.46
CA GLU A 170 1.43 8.63 -36.17
C GLU A 170 1.15 9.71 -35.11
N GLU A 171 1.17 10.96 -35.48
CA GLU A 171 0.78 12.08 -34.61
C GLU A 171 -0.70 12.00 -34.23
N ARG A 172 -1.57 11.67 -35.20
CA ARG A 172 -2.99 11.42 -34.93
C ARG A 172 -3.19 10.33 -33.93
N TYR A 173 -2.58 9.15 -34.17
CA TYR A 173 -2.66 8.01 -33.28
C TYR A 173 -2.20 8.35 -31.86
N ARG A 174 -1.05 8.99 -31.73
CA ARG A 174 -0.49 9.39 -30.43
C ARG A 174 -1.42 10.37 -29.72
N ALA A 175 -1.91 11.39 -30.39
CA ALA A 175 -2.81 12.38 -29.80
C ALA A 175 -4.16 11.78 -29.37
N VAL A 176 -4.71 10.82 -30.11
CA VAL A 176 -5.95 10.12 -29.74
C VAL A 176 -5.73 9.25 -28.50
N VAL A 177 -4.65 8.47 -28.46
CA VAL A 177 -4.31 7.62 -27.32
C VAL A 177 -4.06 8.47 -26.07
N GLU A 178 -3.35 9.57 -26.19
CA GLU A 178 -3.07 10.50 -25.10
C GLU A 178 -4.36 11.12 -24.54
N THR A 179 -5.25 11.61 -25.41
CA THR A 179 -6.56 12.16 -25.00
C THR A 179 -7.39 11.18 -24.21
N TRP A 180 -7.44 9.91 -24.62
CA TRP A 180 -8.20 8.90 -23.90
C TRP A 180 -7.52 8.49 -22.59
N ASN A 181 -6.20 8.45 -22.53
CA ASN A 181 -5.46 8.16 -21.29
C ASN A 181 -5.63 9.28 -20.24
N GLU A 182 -5.61 10.55 -20.66
CA GLU A 182 -5.88 11.70 -19.80
C GLU A 182 -7.31 11.63 -19.26
N THR A 183 -8.29 11.43 -20.15
CA THR A 183 -9.70 11.29 -19.75
C THR A 183 -9.91 10.13 -18.78
N ASP A 184 -9.26 9.00 -19.01
CA ASP A 184 -9.32 7.82 -18.13
C ASP A 184 -8.76 8.11 -16.75
N LYS A 185 -7.64 8.85 -16.68
CA LYS A 185 -7.03 9.27 -15.43
C LYS A 185 -7.93 10.24 -14.66
N GLU A 186 -8.40 11.28 -15.32
CA GLU A 186 -9.30 12.28 -14.72
C GLU A 186 -10.60 11.62 -14.20
N LEU A 187 -11.19 10.74 -15.01
CA LEU A 187 -12.40 10.00 -14.59
C LEU A 187 -12.12 9.11 -13.37
N THR A 188 -10.93 8.50 -13.31
CA THR A 188 -10.53 7.70 -12.16
C THR A 188 -10.41 8.54 -10.90
N ASP A 189 -9.82 9.73 -11.00
CA ASP A 189 -9.66 10.65 -9.87
C ASP A 189 -11.03 11.17 -9.38
N VAL A 190 -11.93 11.52 -10.30
CA VAL A 190 -13.31 11.91 -9.98
C VAL A 190 -14.08 10.76 -9.33
N LEU A 191 -13.91 9.54 -9.83
CA LEU A 191 -14.54 8.35 -9.27
C LEU A 191 -14.07 8.09 -7.83
N LEU A 192 -12.75 8.05 -7.61
CA LEU A 192 -12.18 7.74 -6.28
C LEU A 192 -12.50 8.83 -5.25
N SER A 193 -12.50 10.10 -5.66
CA SER A 193 -12.86 11.21 -4.78
C SER A 193 -14.34 11.30 -4.48
N GLY A 194 -15.19 10.80 -5.38
CA GLY A 194 -16.65 10.78 -5.23
C GLY A 194 -17.21 9.57 -4.48
N LEU A 195 -16.40 8.54 -4.26
CA LEU A 195 -16.82 7.37 -3.48
C LEU A 195 -16.88 7.70 -1.99
N ASP A 196 -17.92 7.18 -1.32
CA ASP A 196 -18.00 7.25 0.15
C ASP A 196 -16.86 6.43 0.76
N LYS A 197 -16.15 7.02 1.72
CA LYS A 197 -15.06 6.37 2.47
C LYS A 197 -15.52 5.12 3.24
N TYR A 198 -16.80 5.00 3.53
CA TYR A 198 -17.43 3.83 4.20
C TYR A 198 -18.03 2.84 3.21
N ASN A 199 -17.86 3.06 1.91
CA ASN A 199 -18.24 2.07 0.91
C ASN A 199 -17.35 0.83 1.06
N ASN A 200 -17.96 -0.35 1.07
CA ASN A 200 -17.24 -1.62 1.29
C ASN A 200 -16.12 -1.85 0.27
N ILE A 201 -16.37 -1.55 -1.00
CA ILE A 201 -15.38 -1.70 -2.08
C ILE A 201 -14.21 -0.74 -1.85
N PHE A 202 -14.51 0.52 -1.50
CA PHE A 202 -13.49 1.52 -1.22
C PHE A 202 -12.63 1.11 -0.01
N MET A 203 -13.27 0.69 1.10
CA MET A 203 -12.54 0.25 2.29
C MET A 203 -11.62 -0.94 2.03
N MET A 204 -12.05 -1.93 1.23
CA MET A 204 -11.21 -3.07 0.89
C MET A 204 -9.98 -2.67 0.06
N ALA A 205 -10.15 -1.75 -0.88
CA ALA A 205 -9.05 -1.29 -1.74
C ALA A 205 -8.11 -0.31 -1.01
N ASP A 206 -8.65 0.64 -0.24
CA ASP A 206 -7.89 1.64 0.51
C ASP A 206 -7.04 1.00 1.62
N SER A 207 -7.59 0.02 2.33
CA SER A 207 -6.83 -0.75 3.32
C SER A 207 -5.71 -1.60 2.70
N GLY A 208 -5.76 -1.86 1.39
CA GLY A 208 -4.83 -2.74 0.69
C GLY A 208 -5.06 -4.24 0.95
N ALA A 209 -6.20 -4.60 1.55
CA ALA A 209 -6.56 -5.98 1.82
C ALA A 209 -6.89 -6.73 0.53
N ARG A 210 -7.73 -6.14 -0.33
CA ARG A 210 -8.10 -6.72 -1.62
C ARG A 210 -8.57 -5.64 -2.59
N GLY A 211 -8.23 -5.82 -3.87
CA GLY A 211 -8.60 -4.88 -4.91
C GLY A 211 -7.58 -3.77 -5.13
N SER A 212 -7.77 -3.05 -6.21
CA SER A 212 -6.97 -1.89 -6.58
C SER A 212 -7.85 -0.80 -7.18
N SER A 213 -7.36 0.43 -7.22
CA SER A 213 -8.04 1.55 -7.89
C SER A 213 -8.39 1.23 -9.36
N GLN A 214 -7.53 0.48 -10.05
CA GLN A 214 -7.76 0.03 -11.43
C GLN A 214 -8.96 -0.93 -11.55
N GLN A 215 -9.17 -1.80 -10.57
CA GLN A 215 -10.32 -2.69 -10.57
C GLN A 215 -11.62 -1.93 -10.29
N ILE A 216 -11.60 -0.97 -9.34
CA ILE A 216 -12.74 -0.09 -9.06
C ILE A 216 -13.10 0.72 -10.32
N LYS A 217 -12.10 1.25 -11.02
CA LYS A 217 -12.28 1.96 -12.28
C LYS A 217 -13.02 1.12 -13.33
N GLN A 218 -12.63 -0.14 -13.51
CA GLN A 218 -13.29 -1.03 -14.46
C GLN A 218 -14.73 -1.38 -14.06
N LEU A 219 -15.04 -1.38 -12.76
CA LEU A 219 -16.38 -1.67 -12.25
C LEU A 219 -17.35 -0.49 -12.40
N ALA A 220 -16.91 0.74 -12.14
CA ALA A 220 -17.77 1.91 -12.01
C ALA A 220 -17.38 3.13 -12.89
N GLY A 221 -16.17 3.17 -13.42
CA GLY A 221 -15.66 4.23 -14.29
C GLY A 221 -15.80 3.89 -15.78
N MET A 222 -14.66 3.70 -16.43
CA MET A 222 -14.55 3.15 -17.79
C MET A 222 -13.46 2.09 -17.85
N ARG A 223 -13.55 1.17 -18.77
CA ARG A 223 -12.51 0.16 -18.93
C ARG A 223 -11.25 0.72 -19.62
N GLY A 224 -11.43 1.71 -20.49
CA GLY A 224 -10.34 2.42 -21.16
C GLY A 224 -9.82 1.75 -22.42
N LEU A 225 -8.59 2.11 -22.80
CA LEU A 225 -7.93 1.57 -23.98
C LEU A 225 -7.44 0.13 -23.72
N MET A 226 -7.58 -0.70 -24.74
CA MET A 226 -7.13 -2.10 -24.73
C MET A 226 -5.94 -2.28 -25.66
N ALA A 227 -5.06 -3.21 -25.33
CA ALA A 227 -3.97 -3.61 -26.22
C ALA A 227 -4.41 -4.77 -27.12
N ASP A 228 -4.00 -4.72 -28.38
CA ASP A 228 -4.13 -5.82 -29.32
C ASP A 228 -3.19 -7.00 -28.96
N THR A 229 -3.34 -8.11 -29.63
CA THR A 229 -2.47 -9.31 -29.46
C THR A 229 -1.00 -9.01 -29.74
N THR A 230 -0.67 -8.03 -30.58
CA THR A 230 0.69 -7.55 -30.86
C THR A 230 1.26 -6.64 -29.77
N GLY A 231 0.43 -6.14 -28.85
CA GLY A 231 0.80 -5.16 -27.83
C GLY A 231 0.58 -3.71 -28.21
N ARG A 232 0.12 -3.41 -29.42
CA ARG A 232 -0.26 -2.07 -29.85
C ARG A 232 -1.60 -1.68 -29.20
N THR A 233 -1.73 -0.45 -28.73
CA THR A 233 -2.98 0.07 -28.16
C THR A 233 -4.03 0.28 -29.25
N ILE A 234 -5.24 -0.23 -29.05
CA ILE A 234 -6.38 -0.01 -29.93
C ILE A 234 -6.92 1.40 -29.66
N GLU A 235 -7.08 2.22 -30.69
CA GLU A 235 -7.51 3.63 -30.56
C GLU A 235 -8.95 3.79 -30.06
N LEU A 236 -9.77 2.76 -30.21
CA LEU A 236 -11.15 2.76 -29.76
C LEU A 236 -11.22 2.38 -28.29
N PRO A 237 -11.59 3.30 -27.36
CA PRO A 237 -11.68 3.01 -25.97
C PRO A 237 -12.98 2.25 -25.63
N ILE A 238 -12.93 1.40 -24.63
CA ILE A 238 -14.11 0.84 -24.01
C ILE A 238 -14.64 1.87 -23.01
N LYS A 239 -15.69 2.59 -23.39
CA LYS A 239 -16.32 3.66 -22.60
C LYS A 239 -17.18 3.12 -21.46
N SER A 240 -17.74 1.94 -21.65
CA SER A 240 -18.59 1.26 -20.68
C SER A 240 -17.79 0.68 -19.52
N ASN A 241 -18.48 0.43 -18.41
CA ASN A 241 -17.96 -0.29 -17.24
C ASN A 241 -18.74 -1.59 -17.04
N PHE A 242 -18.31 -2.44 -16.12
CA PHE A 242 -18.97 -3.72 -15.86
C PHE A 242 -20.36 -3.56 -15.23
N ARG A 243 -20.61 -2.46 -14.49
CA ARG A 243 -21.94 -2.20 -13.94
C ARG A 243 -22.99 -1.88 -15.02
N GLU A 244 -22.61 -1.06 -16.01
CA GLU A 244 -23.48 -0.68 -17.13
C GLU A 244 -23.63 -1.81 -18.14
N GLY A 245 -22.66 -2.71 -18.18
CA GLY A 245 -22.53 -3.74 -19.22
C GLY A 245 -21.75 -3.25 -20.43
N LEU A 246 -21.10 -4.17 -21.13
CA LEU A 246 -20.32 -3.90 -22.34
C LEU A 246 -21.18 -4.16 -23.58
N ASP A 247 -21.00 -3.34 -24.62
CA ASP A 247 -21.53 -3.63 -25.94
C ASP A 247 -20.78 -4.83 -26.57
N VAL A 248 -21.38 -5.45 -27.58
CA VAL A 248 -20.82 -6.66 -28.22
C VAL A 248 -19.43 -6.41 -28.77
N LEU A 249 -19.19 -5.26 -29.39
CA LEU A 249 -17.87 -4.87 -29.91
C LEU A 249 -16.85 -4.64 -28.77
N GLU A 250 -17.25 -3.93 -27.75
CA GLU A 250 -16.44 -3.68 -26.55
C GLU A 250 -16.07 -4.98 -25.82
N TYR A 251 -17.02 -5.91 -25.70
CA TYR A 251 -16.78 -7.23 -25.15
C TYR A 251 -15.78 -8.03 -25.98
N PHE A 252 -15.91 -8.01 -27.31
CA PHE A 252 -14.99 -8.72 -28.19
C PHE A 252 -13.56 -8.21 -28.09
N MET A 253 -13.38 -6.88 -28.12
CA MET A 253 -12.06 -6.25 -27.91
C MET A 253 -11.48 -6.62 -26.55
N SER A 254 -12.31 -6.60 -25.52
CA SER A 254 -11.95 -6.99 -24.17
C SER A 254 -11.49 -8.45 -24.05
N ALA A 255 -12.14 -9.36 -24.78
CA ALA A 255 -11.83 -10.79 -24.78
C ALA A 255 -10.44 -11.11 -25.35
N HIS A 256 -9.95 -10.33 -26.30
CA HIS A 256 -8.59 -10.48 -26.85
C HIS A 256 -7.54 -10.26 -25.76
N GLY A 257 -7.61 -9.15 -25.02
CA GLY A 257 -6.72 -8.86 -23.91
C GLY A 257 -6.77 -9.89 -22.78
N ALA A 258 -7.97 -10.35 -22.43
CA ALA A 258 -8.15 -11.38 -21.42
C ALA A 258 -7.53 -12.73 -21.84
N ARG A 259 -7.73 -13.16 -23.08
CA ARG A 259 -7.15 -14.39 -23.62
C ARG A 259 -5.62 -14.31 -23.67
N LYS A 260 -5.07 -13.17 -24.13
CA LYS A 260 -3.63 -12.94 -24.13
C LYS A 260 -3.07 -13.01 -22.71
N GLY A 261 -3.69 -12.35 -21.75
CA GLY A 261 -3.25 -12.38 -20.34
C GLY A 261 -3.25 -13.78 -19.73
N MET A 262 -4.26 -14.60 -20.01
CA MET A 262 -4.29 -16.00 -19.57
C MET A 262 -3.18 -16.84 -20.21
N SER A 263 -2.96 -16.70 -21.52
CA SER A 263 -1.89 -17.40 -22.22
C SER A 263 -0.51 -16.97 -21.72
N ASP A 264 -0.26 -15.68 -21.60
CA ASP A 264 1.01 -15.12 -21.11
C ASP A 264 1.31 -15.59 -19.68
N THR A 265 0.31 -15.64 -18.81
CA THR A 265 0.47 -16.15 -17.44
C THR A 265 0.88 -17.60 -17.42
N ALA A 266 0.23 -18.45 -18.23
CA ALA A 266 0.55 -19.87 -18.32
C ALA A 266 2.00 -20.11 -18.81
N LEU A 267 2.45 -19.37 -19.84
CA LEU A 267 3.80 -19.49 -20.39
C LEU A 267 4.85 -18.95 -19.41
N ARG A 268 4.65 -17.78 -18.81
CA ARG A 268 5.59 -17.19 -17.86
C ARG A 268 5.79 -18.04 -16.61
N THR A 269 4.78 -18.78 -16.19
CA THR A 269 4.91 -19.69 -15.05
C THR A 269 5.94 -20.78 -15.33
N ALA A 270 5.93 -21.35 -16.54
CA ALA A 270 6.91 -22.36 -16.95
C ALA A 270 8.33 -21.76 -17.02
N ASP A 271 8.50 -20.59 -17.63
CA ASP A 271 9.79 -19.89 -17.76
C ASP A 271 10.38 -19.54 -16.40
N SER A 272 9.55 -18.99 -15.50
CA SER A 272 9.93 -18.66 -14.13
C SER A 272 10.35 -19.92 -13.34
N GLY A 273 9.59 -21.02 -13.49
CA GLY A 273 9.91 -22.29 -12.85
C GLY A 273 11.24 -22.88 -13.34
N TYR A 274 11.48 -22.83 -14.64
CA TYR A 274 12.75 -23.31 -15.22
C TYR A 274 13.94 -22.43 -14.81
N LEU A 275 13.78 -21.11 -14.79
CA LEU A 275 14.81 -20.19 -14.27
C LEU A 275 15.14 -20.49 -12.81
N THR A 276 14.13 -20.61 -11.97
CA THR A 276 14.29 -20.91 -10.54
C THR A 276 15.04 -22.23 -10.34
N ARG A 277 14.66 -23.29 -11.07
CA ARG A 277 15.34 -24.58 -11.00
C ARG A 277 16.83 -24.45 -11.34
N ARG A 278 17.17 -23.78 -12.44
CA ARG A 278 18.58 -23.59 -12.85
C ARG A 278 19.37 -22.81 -11.80
N MET A 279 18.77 -21.78 -11.20
CA MET A 279 19.43 -21.01 -10.14
C MET A 279 19.66 -21.86 -8.89
N VAL A 280 18.68 -22.67 -8.50
CA VAL A 280 18.83 -23.60 -7.37
C VAL A 280 19.91 -24.65 -7.66
N ASP A 281 19.92 -25.26 -8.84
CA ASP A 281 20.90 -26.28 -9.24
C ASP A 281 22.34 -25.72 -9.18
N VAL A 282 22.53 -24.45 -9.56
CA VAL A 282 23.87 -23.82 -9.49
C VAL A 282 24.23 -23.41 -8.05
N SER A 283 23.25 -22.94 -7.26
CA SER A 283 23.52 -22.42 -5.91
C SER A 283 23.59 -23.50 -4.84
N GLN A 284 23.02 -24.70 -5.06
CA GLN A 284 22.99 -25.77 -4.05
C GLN A 284 24.36 -26.31 -3.66
N GLU A 285 25.34 -26.19 -4.56
CA GLU A 285 26.72 -26.66 -4.33
C GLU A 285 27.54 -25.64 -3.50
N LEU A 286 27.03 -24.39 -3.37
CA LEU A 286 27.72 -23.35 -2.61
C LEU A 286 27.52 -23.56 -1.11
N SER A 287 28.59 -23.89 -0.42
CA SER A 287 28.62 -24.10 1.02
C SER A 287 29.57 -23.11 1.67
N ILE A 288 29.06 -22.35 2.65
CA ILE A 288 29.91 -21.48 3.47
C ILE A 288 30.62 -22.35 4.49
N ARG A 289 31.95 -22.44 4.41
CA ARG A 289 32.79 -23.27 5.27
C ARG A 289 33.43 -22.48 6.42
N GLU A 290 33.67 -21.20 6.20
CA GLU A 290 34.37 -20.30 7.13
C GLU A 290 33.42 -19.17 7.51
N VAL A 291 33.43 -18.78 8.78
CA VAL A 291 32.61 -17.68 9.28
C VAL A 291 33.18 -16.34 8.80
N ASP A 292 34.50 -16.21 8.85
CA ASP A 292 35.23 -15.04 8.35
C ASP A 292 36.48 -15.53 7.60
N CYS A 293 36.45 -15.45 6.29
CA CYS A 293 37.59 -15.87 5.45
C CYS A 293 38.78 -14.88 5.49
N CYS A 294 38.64 -13.76 6.15
CA CYS A 294 39.67 -12.72 6.28
C CYS A 294 40.22 -12.61 7.71
N GLU A 295 39.89 -13.54 8.60
CA GLU A 295 40.34 -13.53 9.97
C GLU A 295 41.89 -13.53 10.02
N GLY A 296 42.46 -12.52 10.72
CA GLY A 296 43.89 -12.35 10.85
C GLY A 296 44.59 -11.67 9.66
N GLN A 297 43.88 -11.29 8.61
CA GLN A 297 44.47 -10.50 7.52
C GLN A 297 44.48 -9.00 7.85
N ALA A 298 45.59 -8.32 7.54
CA ALA A 298 45.73 -6.89 7.74
C ALA A 298 44.87 -6.06 6.76
N GLU A 299 44.69 -6.57 5.54
CA GLU A 299 43.88 -5.95 4.51
C GLU A 299 42.78 -6.89 4.11
N ILE A 300 41.52 -6.40 4.22
CA ILE A 300 40.34 -7.15 3.83
C ILE A 300 40.00 -6.84 2.36
N PRO A 301 39.99 -7.83 1.45
CA PRO A 301 39.63 -7.58 0.06
C PRO A 301 38.18 -7.15 -0.04
N GLY A 302 37.95 -5.99 -0.65
CA GLY A 302 36.63 -5.41 -0.81
C GLY A 302 36.28 -5.14 -2.26
N MET A 303 35.00 -4.92 -2.51
CA MET A 303 34.47 -4.53 -3.81
C MET A 303 33.90 -3.12 -3.73
N VAL A 304 34.28 -2.25 -4.66
CA VAL A 304 33.70 -0.91 -4.78
C VAL A 304 32.26 -1.05 -5.31
N VAL A 305 31.30 -0.60 -4.52
CA VAL A 305 29.87 -0.66 -4.85
C VAL A 305 29.36 0.74 -5.16
N LYS A 306 28.62 0.86 -6.28
CA LYS A 306 27.95 2.10 -6.70
C LYS A 306 26.48 1.81 -6.93
N ALA A 307 25.64 2.86 -7.00
CA ALA A 307 24.27 2.70 -7.45
C ALA A 307 24.22 2.06 -8.85
N PHE A 308 23.26 1.18 -9.07
CA PHE A 308 23.04 0.55 -10.38
C PHE A 308 22.14 1.47 -11.20
N MET A 309 22.70 2.00 -12.28
CA MET A 309 22.00 2.96 -13.14
C MET A 309 21.92 2.43 -14.57
N ASP A 310 20.79 2.66 -15.23
CA ASP A 310 20.62 2.50 -16.67
C ASP A 310 20.39 3.88 -17.29
N GLY A 311 21.42 4.43 -17.95
CA GLY A 311 21.42 5.79 -18.42
C GLY A 311 21.19 6.82 -17.30
N LYS A 312 20.00 7.44 -17.27
CA LYS A 312 19.60 8.42 -16.24
C LYS A 312 18.69 7.83 -15.15
N GLU A 313 18.22 6.61 -15.32
CA GLU A 313 17.32 5.94 -14.38
C GLU A 313 18.11 5.10 -13.37
N THR A 314 17.82 5.28 -12.09
CA THR A 314 18.42 4.47 -11.02
C THR A 314 17.58 3.21 -10.84
N ILE A 315 18.14 2.05 -11.24
CA ILE A 315 17.49 0.74 -11.06
C ILE A 315 17.55 0.32 -9.60
N GLU A 316 18.72 0.45 -8.98
CA GLU A 316 18.92 0.10 -7.57
C GLU A 316 19.81 1.16 -6.90
N GLY A 317 19.29 1.77 -5.84
CA GLY A 317 19.99 2.80 -5.07
C GLY A 317 21.21 2.27 -4.31
N LEU A 318 22.21 3.12 -4.07
CA LEU A 318 23.38 2.74 -3.28
C LEU A 318 22.99 2.24 -1.88
N LYS A 319 22.03 2.89 -1.23
CA LYS A 319 21.50 2.51 0.08
C LYS A 319 21.05 1.06 0.12
N ASP A 320 20.27 0.63 -0.88
CA ASP A 320 19.69 -0.73 -0.92
C ASP A 320 20.79 -1.77 -1.19
N ARG A 321 21.80 -1.42 -2.00
CA ARG A 321 22.93 -2.30 -2.31
C ARG A 321 23.89 -2.51 -1.16
N ILE A 322 24.12 -1.50 -0.32
CA ILE A 322 25.06 -1.58 0.80
C ILE A 322 24.42 -2.07 2.09
N THR A 323 23.09 -1.99 2.22
CA THR A 323 22.39 -2.46 3.42
C THR A 323 22.62 -3.95 3.67
N GLY A 324 23.05 -4.29 4.89
CA GLY A 324 23.36 -5.67 5.29
C GLY A 324 24.72 -6.17 4.82
N ARG A 325 25.55 -5.33 4.19
CA ARG A 325 26.96 -5.64 3.83
C ARG A 325 27.90 -5.19 4.95
N TYR A 326 29.11 -5.73 4.94
CA TYR A 326 30.16 -5.33 5.84
C TYR A 326 31.10 -4.35 5.17
N SER A 327 31.56 -3.32 5.91
CA SER A 327 32.49 -2.32 5.41
C SER A 327 33.92 -2.83 5.51
N CYS A 328 34.71 -2.65 4.45
CA CYS A 328 36.14 -2.96 4.45
C CYS A 328 36.99 -1.83 5.04
N GLU A 329 36.44 -0.62 5.14
CA GLU A 329 37.12 0.58 5.63
C GLU A 329 36.25 1.31 6.64
N ASP A 330 36.87 2.17 7.45
CA ASP A 330 36.12 3.09 8.30
C ASP A 330 35.46 4.16 7.44
N ILE A 331 34.13 4.27 7.53
CA ILE A 331 33.34 5.24 6.76
C ILE A 331 32.96 6.41 7.66
N TYR A 332 33.32 7.63 7.21
CA TYR A 332 33.07 8.88 7.91
C TYR A 332 32.07 9.75 7.15
N ASP A 333 31.30 10.55 7.88
CA ASP A 333 30.46 11.60 7.33
C ASP A 333 31.30 12.81 6.91
N LYS A 334 30.72 13.76 6.18
CA LYS A 334 31.36 15.02 5.76
C LYS A 334 31.87 15.84 6.94
N ASP A 335 31.27 15.67 8.11
CA ASP A 335 31.62 16.34 9.36
C ASP A 335 32.70 15.58 10.17
N GLY A 336 33.26 14.49 9.64
CA GLY A 336 34.28 13.67 10.29
C GLY A 336 33.78 12.70 11.35
N ASN A 337 32.45 12.54 11.50
CA ASN A 337 31.88 11.56 12.41
C ASN A 337 31.91 10.16 11.80
N MET A 338 32.29 9.14 12.56
CA MET A 338 32.33 7.76 12.12
C MET A 338 30.91 7.22 11.97
N ILE A 339 30.51 6.80 10.76
CA ILE A 339 29.22 6.17 10.47
C ILE A 339 29.32 4.66 10.68
N VAL A 340 30.35 4.02 10.10
CA VAL A 340 30.57 2.58 10.15
C VAL A 340 32.05 2.31 10.35
N LYS A 341 32.38 1.47 11.32
CA LYS A 341 33.73 0.99 11.53
C LYS A 341 34.04 -0.16 10.55
N HIS A 342 35.31 -0.34 10.22
CA HIS A 342 35.76 -1.46 9.41
C HIS A 342 35.26 -2.80 10.00
N ASN A 343 34.98 -3.75 9.15
CA ASN A 343 34.41 -5.08 9.51
C ASN A 343 33.10 -5.03 10.36
N HIS A 344 32.31 -3.96 10.20
CA HIS A 344 30.99 -3.87 10.82
C HIS A 344 29.90 -3.82 9.77
N MET A 345 28.75 -4.42 10.10
CA MET A 345 27.60 -4.44 9.24
C MET A 345 26.98 -3.05 9.06
N ILE A 346 26.67 -2.71 7.82
CA ILE A 346 25.96 -1.50 7.44
C ILE A 346 24.46 -1.72 7.66
N THR A 347 23.94 -1.24 8.78
CA THR A 347 22.51 -1.31 9.08
C THR A 347 21.71 -0.33 8.21
N PRO A 348 20.38 -0.51 8.04
CA PRO A 348 19.55 0.42 7.24
C PRO A 348 19.66 1.90 7.72
N SER A 349 19.81 2.11 9.03
CA SER A 349 19.97 3.44 9.62
C SER A 349 21.35 4.07 9.31
N ARG A 350 22.40 3.26 9.21
CA ARG A 350 23.73 3.70 8.81
C ARG A 350 23.82 3.93 7.31
N ALA A 351 23.17 3.09 6.50
CA ALA A 351 23.11 3.24 5.06
C ALA A 351 22.30 4.46 4.59
N ALA A 352 21.48 5.06 5.46
CA ALA A 352 20.70 6.26 5.17
C ALA A 352 21.47 7.57 5.44
N LYS A 353 22.55 7.51 6.18
CA LYS A 353 23.49 8.62 6.46
C LYS A 353 24.51 8.75 5.36
#